data_ce43c1bea624a23428efc85125d53231
#
_entry.id   ce43c1bea624a23428efc85125d53231
#
_cell.length_a   1.000
_cell.length_b   1.000
_cell.length_c   1.000
_cell.angle_alpha   90.00
_cell.angle_beta   90.00
_cell.angle_gamma   90.00
#
_symmetry.space_group_name_H-M   'P 1'
#
loop_
_entity.id
_entity.type
_entity.pdbx_description
1 polymer ?
#
loop_
_entity_poly.entity_id
_entity_poly.type
_entity_poly.pdbx_seq_one_letter_code
_entity_poly.pdbx_strand_id
1 'polypeptide(L)'
;MSQKIFGPCVCIGGMPGIGSVGKVAADYIAAALESITFQLMVSTGFPPEVPVEDGLARALQVELKAPEGRDDLIILCGDAQPLKPPHMYNLAGEILKVLASYEVTDLVTLAAYVGTSEDTVYGVATDPDLALALEGGGVTLLP
;
A
#
# COMPACT_ATOMS: atom_id res chain seq x y z
N MET A 1 0.95 0.17 29.31
CA MET A 1 1.62 0.67 28.09
C MET A 1 1.24 -0.21 26.93
N SER A 2 0.64 0.30 25.88
CA SER A 2 0.47 -0.46 24.65
C SER A 2 1.85 -0.68 24.02
N GLN A 3 2.20 -1.94 23.76
CA GLN A 3 3.43 -2.28 23.05
C GLN A 3 3.32 -1.71 21.62
N LYS A 4 4.28 -0.90 21.23
CA LYS A 4 4.36 -0.36 19.87
C LYS A 4 4.71 -1.52 18.93
N ILE A 5 3.78 -1.92 18.08
CA ILE A 5 3.94 -3.04 17.14
C ILE A 5 4.82 -2.64 15.97
N PHE A 6 4.66 -1.42 15.48
CA PHE A 6 5.39 -0.87 14.34
C PHE A 6 6.47 0.11 14.76
N GLY A 7 7.49 0.25 13.93
CA GLY A 7 8.53 1.25 14.10
C GLY A 7 8.04 2.69 13.90
N PRO A 8 8.96 3.68 13.87
CA PRO A 8 8.62 5.11 13.91
C PRO A 8 7.93 5.62 12.64
N CYS A 9 8.10 4.97 11.49
CA CYS A 9 7.44 5.36 10.25
C CYS A 9 6.86 4.14 9.56
N VAL A 10 5.56 4.18 9.29
CA VAL A 10 4.79 3.10 8.65
C VAL A 10 4.28 3.57 7.29
N CYS A 11 4.39 2.73 6.28
CA CYS A 11 3.68 2.91 5.02
C CYS A 11 2.48 1.95 4.96
N ILE A 12 1.31 2.48 4.66
CA ILE A 12 0.11 1.70 4.34
C ILE A 12 -0.11 1.80 2.83
N GLY A 13 -0.15 0.67 2.14
CA GLY A 13 -0.23 0.63 0.69
C GLY A 13 -1.41 -0.16 0.15
N GLY A 14 -1.98 0.31 -0.95
CA GLY A 14 -3.02 -0.38 -1.70
C GLY A 14 -2.84 -0.21 -3.20
N MET A 15 -2.78 -1.34 -3.90
CA MET A 15 -2.72 -1.42 -5.36
C MET A 15 -4.02 -2.06 -5.88
N PRO A 16 -4.40 -1.79 -7.14
CA PRO A 16 -5.54 -2.47 -7.74
C PRO A 16 -5.33 -3.99 -7.78
N GLY A 17 -6.33 -4.72 -7.38
CA GLY A 17 -6.38 -6.17 -7.37
C GLY A 17 -7.84 -6.63 -7.44
N ILE A 18 -8.16 -7.76 -6.83
CA ILE A 18 -9.54 -8.28 -6.79
C ILE A 18 -10.48 -7.23 -6.20
N GLY A 19 -11.47 -6.78 -6.98
CA GLY A 19 -12.43 -5.76 -6.57
C GLY A 19 -11.82 -4.40 -6.22
N SER A 20 -10.55 -4.17 -6.53
CA SER A 20 -9.78 -2.97 -6.14
C SER A 20 -9.81 -2.65 -4.64
N VAL A 21 -10.03 -3.64 -3.79
CA VAL A 21 -10.23 -3.47 -2.34
C VAL A 21 -9.05 -2.72 -1.71
N GLY A 22 -7.82 -3.16 -1.98
CA GLY A 22 -6.62 -2.51 -1.43
C GLY A 22 -6.47 -1.06 -1.87
N LYS A 23 -6.70 -0.78 -3.17
CA LYS A 23 -6.67 0.58 -3.70
C LYS A 23 -7.71 1.48 -3.05
N VAL A 24 -8.96 1.03 -3.01
CA VAL A 24 -10.06 1.80 -2.42
C VAL A 24 -9.79 2.09 -0.95
N ALA A 25 -9.27 1.12 -0.20
CA ALA A 25 -8.91 1.32 1.20
C ALA A 25 -7.80 2.35 1.38
N ALA A 26 -6.72 2.27 0.58
CA ALA A 26 -5.63 3.25 0.64
C ALA A 26 -6.08 4.65 0.24
N ASP A 27 -6.85 4.78 -0.85
CA ASP A 27 -7.42 6.05 -1.30
C ASP A 27 -8.33 6.67 -0.22
N TYR A 28 -9.15 5.85 0.44
CA TYR A 28 -10.02 6.30 1.53
C TYR A 28 -9.20 6.82 2.72
N ILE A 29 -8.18 6.09 3.16
CA ILE A 29 -7.31 6.52 4.25
C ILE A 29 -6.62 7.83 3.91
N ALA A 30 -6.08 7.95 2.69
CA ALA A 30 -5.42 9.16 2.22
C ALA A 30 -6.36 10.37 2.22
N ALA A 31 -7.59 10.19 1.74
CA ALA A 31 -8.61 11.25 1.73
C ALA A 31 -9.07 11.62 3.15
N ALA A 32 -9.35 10.64 4.00
CA ALA A 32 -9.80 10.86 5.38
C ALA A 32 -8.76 11.61 6.23
N LEU A 33 -7.47 11.44 5.91
CA LEU A 33 -6.36 12.11 6.58
C LEU A 33 -5.88 13.38 5.85
N GLU A 34 -6.60 13.83 4.83
CA GLU A 34 -6.26 15.01 4.02
C GLU A 34 -4.80 14.98 3.52
N SER A 35 -4.38 13.81 3.05
CA SER A 35 -2.99 13.55 2.68
C SER A 35 -2.61 14.20 1.35
N ILE A 36 -1.39 14.72 1.27
CA ILE A 36 -0.83 15.40 0.10
C ILE A 36 0.16 14.47 -0.59
N THR A 37 0.09 14.39 -1.92
CA THR A 37 1.07 13.66 -2.73
C THR A 37 2.41 14.39 -2.74
N PHE A 38 3.49 13.69 -2.41
CA PHE A 38 4.84 14.25 -2.40
C PHE A 38 5.83 13.50 -3.30
N GLN A 39 5.46 12.30 -3.77
CA GLN A 39 6.30 11.48 -4.64
C GLN A 39 5.43 10.74 -5.65
N LEU A 40 5.88 10.71 -6.91
CA LEU A 40 5.27 9.94 -7.99
C LEU A 40 6.26 8.92 -8.54
N MET A 41 5.75 7.74 -8.89
CA MET A 41 6.53 6.70 -9.57
C MET A 41 5.73 6.16 -10.76
N VAL A 42 6.44 5.90 -11.85
CA VAL A 42 5.86 5.37 -13.10
C VAL A 42 6.61 4.10 -13.48
N SER A 43 5.89 3.12 -14.01
CA SER A 43 6.49 1.88 -14.52
C SER A 43 6.21 1.73 -16.01
N THR A 44 7.23 1.34 -16.78
CA THR A 44 7.07 0.95 -18.19
C THR A 44 6.27 -0.35 -18.36
N GLY A 45 6.05 -1.08 -17.28
CA GLY A 45 5.24 -2.31 -17.25
C GLY A 45 3.76 -2.10 -17.02
N PHE A 46 3.31 -0.87 -16.78
CA PHE A 46 1.88 -0.59 -16.65
C PHE A 46 1.11 -0.86 -17.93
N PRO A 47 -0.21 -1.16 -17.83
CA PRO A 47 -1.08 -1.26 -19.00
C PRO A 47 -1.02 0.02 -19.84
N PRO A 48 -1.23 -0.07 -21.16
CA PRO A 48 -1.24 1.11 -22.04
C PRO A 48 -2.58 1.87 -21.93
N GLU A 49 -2.87 2.36 -20.75
CA GLU A 49 -4.07 3.10 -20.41
C GLU A 49 -3.71 4.52 -20.00
N VAL A 50 -4.59 5.45 -20.28
CA VAL A 50 -4.41 6.87 -19.96
C VAL A 50 -5.65 7.35 -19.20
N PRO A 51 -5.54 7.52 -17.87
CA PRO A 51 -6.60 8.16 -17.11
C PRO A 51 -6.84 9.59 -17.57
N VAL A 52 -8.10 9.96 -17.69
CA VAL A 52 -8.52 11.32 -18.04
C VAL A 52 -9.45 11.83 -16.95
N GLU A 53 -9.08 12.93 -16.33
CA GLU A 53 -9.87 13.62 -15.30
C GLU A 53 -10.02 15.09 -15.71
N ASP A 54 -11.23 15.59 -15.77
CA ASP A 54 -11.54 16.98 -16.16
C ASP A 54 -10.89 17.41 -17.49
N GLY A 55 -10.82 16.50 -18.46
CA GLY A 55 -10.21 16.74 -19.76
C GLY A 55 -8.68 16.69 -19.79
N LEU A 56 -8.03 16.38 -18.68
CA LEU A 56 -6.58 16.24 -18.56
C LEU A 56 -6.17 14.77 -18.53
N ALA A 57 -5.25 14.41 -19.43
CA ALA A 57 -4.68 13.09 -19.50
C ALA A 57 -3.39 13.01 -18.66
N ARG A 58 -3.19 11.89 -17.98
CA ARG A 58 -1.95 11.62 -17.23
C ARG A 58 -1.48 10.18 -17.42
N ALA A 59 -0.25 9.89 -17.06
CA ALA A 59 0.24 8.52 -16.99
C ALA A 59 -0.33 7.79 -15.79
N LEU A 60 -0.43 6.46 -15.87
CA LEU A 60 -0.62 5.61 -14.71
C LEU A 60 0.58 5.73 -13.77
N GLN A 61 0.32 5.80 -12.48
CA GLN A 61 1.37 6.09 -11.50
C GLN A 61 1.10 5.44 -10.15
N VAL A 62 2.14 5.37 -9.34
CA VAL A 62 2.05 5.14 -7.90
C VAL A 62 2.33 6.46 -7.20
N GLU A 63 1.48 6.81 -6.26
CA GLU A 63 1.61 8.02 -5.46
C GLU A 63 1.98 7.68 -4.03
N LEU A 64 2.96 8.38 -3.48
CA LEU A 64 3.19 8.43 -2.04
C LEU A 64 2.60 9.72 -1.50
N LYS A 65 1.75 9.55 -0.50
CA LYS A 65 1.02 10.64 0.16
C LYS A 65 1.33 10.64 1.64
N ALA A 66 1.30 11.81 2.26
CA ALA A 66 1.44 11.94 3.70
C ALA A 66 0.42 12.94 4.24
N PRO A 67 -0.18 12.68 5.42
CA PRO A 67 -0.98 13.67 6.11
C PRO A 67 -0.13 14.88 6.49
N GLU A 68 -0.68 16.08 6.33
CA GLU A 68 0.04 17.30 6.66
C GLU A 68 0.44 17.33 8.15
N GLY A 69 1.69 17.68 8.42
CA GLY A 69 2.24 17.75 9.78
C GLY A 69 2.55 16.40 10.44
N ARG A 70 2.50 15.28 9.67
CA ARG A 70 2.87 13.95 10.17
C ARG A 70 4.06 13.39 9.39
N ASP A 71 5.05 12.90 10.11
CA ASP A 71 6.26 12.26 9.58
C ASP A 71 6.33 10.74 9.89
N ASP A 72 5.29 10.20 10.52
CA ASP A 72 5.20 8.80 10.97
C ASP A 72 4.35 7.91 10.05
N LEU A 73 3.70 8.46 9.03
CA LEU A 73 2.79 7.74 8.14
C LEU A 73 2.93 8.17 6.69
N ILE A 74 3.14 7.19 5.82
CA ILE A 74 3.06 7.34 4.37
C ILE A 74 1.93 6.46 3.85
N ILE A 75 1.17 6.93 2.87
CA ILE A 75 0.13 6.16 2.20
C ILE A 75 0.54 5.99 0.74
N LEU A 76 0.59 4.75 0.29
CA LEU A 76 0.90 4.38 -1.09
C LEU A 76 -0.39 4.04 -1.81
N CYS A 77 -0.68 4.78 -2.86
CA CYS A 77 -1.84 4.58 -3.72
C CYS A 77 -1.38 4.31 -5.15
N GLY A 78 -1.74 3.17 -5.73
CA GLY A 78 -1.40 2.82 -7.10
C GLY A 78 -2.60 2.87 -8.04
N ASP A 79 -2.39 3.34 -9.27
CA ASP A 79 -3.42 3.31 -10.32
C ASP A 79 -3.57 1.95 -10.96
N ALA A 80 -2.47 1.22 -11.12
CA ALA A 80 -2.41 -0.07 -11.79
C ALA A 80 -1.27 -0.93 -11.26
N GLN A 81 -1.33 -2.22 -11.57
CA GLN A 81 -0.19 -3.12 -11.42
C GLN A 81 0.45 -3.41 -12.78
N PRO A 82 1.77 -3.61 -12.85
CA PRO A 82 2.42 -4.07 -14.08
C PRO A 82 1.85 -5.39 -14.58
N LEU A 83 1.78 -5.55 -15.89
CA LEU A 83 1.18 -6.73 -16.51
C LEU A 83 2.04 -8.00 -16.44
N LYS A 84 3.35 -7.84 -16.30
CA LYS A 84 4.31 -8.97 -16.33
C LYS A 84 5.11 -9.06 -15.04
N PRO A 85 5.38 -10.28 -14.54
CA PRO A 85 6.13 -10.50 -13.31
C PRO A 85 7.45 -9.74 -13.20
N PRO A 86 8.33 -9.68 -14.23
CA PRO A 86 9.58 -8.91 -14.13
C PRO A 86 9.35 -7.43 -13.80
N HIS A 87 8.33 -6.82 -14.38
CA HIS A 87 7.98 -5.43 -14.11
C HIS A 87 7.34 -5.23 -12.74
N MET A 88 6.62 -6.23 -12.23
CA MET A 88 6.10 -6.22 -10.85
C MET A 88 7.25 -6.20 -9.85
N TYR A 89 8.24 -7.08 -10.01
CA TYR A 89 9.44 -7.11 -9.15
C TYR A 89 10.26 -5.82 -9.23
N ASN A 90 10.42 -5.27 -10.44
CA ASN A 90 11.13 -4.00 -10.62
C ASN A 90 10.42 -2.85 -9.90
N LEU A 91 9.10 -2.71 -10.09
CA LEU A 91 8.33 -1.67 -9.41
C LEU A 91 8.36 -1.84 -7.89
N ALA A 92 8.17 -3.06 -7.39
CA ALA A 92 8.27 -3.34 -5.96
C ALA A 92 9.64 -2.95 -5.40
N GLY A 93 10.73 -3.28 -6.10
CA GLY A 93 12.09 -2.89 -5.73
C GLY A 93 12.29 -1.38 -5.70
N GLU A 94 11.78 -0.66 -6.67
CA GLU A 94 11.83 0.82 -6.69
C GLU A 94 11.00 1.44 -5.55
N ILE A 95 9.81 0.93 -5.30
CA ILE A 95 8.98 1.36 -4.17
C ILE A 95 9.74 1.18 -2.85
N LEU A 96 10.31 0.01 -2.61
CA LEU A 96 11.07 -0.27 -1.38
C LEU A 96 12.28 0.65 -1.21
N LYS A 97 13.01 0.95 -2.29
CA LYS A 97 14.13 1.91 -2.25
C LYS A 97 13.67 3.31 -1.88
N VAL A 98 12.57 3.78 -2.48
CA VAL A 98 12.01 5.10 -2.18
C VAL A 98 11.52 5.16 -0.73
N LEU A 99 10.79 4.15 -0.27
CA LEU A 99 10.33 4.08 1.12
C LEU A 99 11.49 4.06 2.12
N ALA A 100 12.56 3.31 1.82
CA ALA A 100 13.77 3.30 2.64
C ALA A 100 14.43 4.69 2.72
N SER A 101 14.42 5.47 1.65
CA SER A 101 14.95 6.85 1.64
C SER A 101 14.15 7.80 2.53
N TYR A 102 12.89 7.49 2.81
CA TYR A 102 12.03 8.20 3.77
C TYR A 102 12.03 7.56 5.17
N GLU A 103 12.96 6.66 5.43
CA GLU A 103 13.13 6.00 6.72
C GLU A 103 11.90 5.18 7.16
N VAL A 104 11.11 4.67 6.21
CA VAL A 104 10.00 3.76 6.47
C VAL A 104 10.54 2.45 7.03
N THR A 105 10.02 2.06 8.19
CA THR A 105 10.43 0.84 8.90
C THR A 105 9.51 -0.34 8.62
N ASP A 106 8.24 -0.07 8.36
CA ASP A 106 7.23 -1.12 8.16
C ASP A 106 6.32 -0.77 6.99
N LEU A 107 6.05 -1.74 6.16
CA LEU A 107 5.11 -1.63 5.06
C LEU A 107 3.94 -2.59 5.28
N VAL A 108 2.73 -2.03 5.39
CA VAL A 108 1.47 -2.78 5.47
C VAL A 108 0.76 -2.66 4.15
N THR A 109 0.54 -3.76 3.45
CA THR A 109 -0.23 -3.77 2.20
C THR A 109 -1.63 -4.28 2.43
N LEU A 110 -2.60 -3.63 1.81
CA LEU A 110 -4.00 -3.98 1.86
C LEU A 110 -4.41 -4.64 0.54
N ALA A 111 -5.11 -5.75 0.62
CA ALA A 111 -5.57 -6.48 -0.55
C ALA A 111 -6.87 -7.25 -0.25
N ALA A 112 -7.56 -7.69 -1.29
CA ALA A 112 -8.66 -8.64 -1.14
C ALA A 112 -8.10 -10.06 -1.03
N TYR A 113 -8.73 -10.85 -0.19
CA TYR A 113 -8.52 -12.28 -0.10
C TYR A 113 -9.86 -13.02 -0.26
N VAL A 114 -9.90 -14.02 -1.11
CA VAL A 114 -11.09 -14.86 -1.30
C VAL A 114 -11.03 -15.99 -0.28
N GLY A 115 -11.68 -15.77 0.85
CA GLY A 115 -11.78 -16.74 1.95
C GLY A 115 -13.18 -17.30 2.12
N THR A 116 -13.35 -18.10 3.15
CA THR A 116 -14.62 -18.77 3.49
C THR A 116 -15.46 -18.00 4.51
N SER A 117 -14.95 -16.92 5.09
CA SER A 117 -15.61 -16.10 6.11
C SER A 117 -15.62 -14.64 5.69
N GLU A 118 -16.78 -14.01 5.72
CA GLU A 118 -16.99 -12.60 5.36
C GLU A 118 -16.49 -11.64 6.46
N ASP A 119 -16.44 -12.10 7.70
CA ASP A 119 -16.10 -11.27 8.87
C ASP A 119 -14.66 -11.46 9.35
N THR A 120 -13.81 -12.13 8.55
CA THR A 120 -12.44 -12.45 8.97
C THR A 120 -11.42 -11.63 8.19
N VAL A 121 -10.54 -10.96 8.92
CA VAL A 121 -9.34 -10.34 8.35
C VAL A 121 -8.21 -11.37 8.35
N TYR A 122 -7.69 -11.65 7.18
CA TYR A 122 -6.54 -12.54 6.98
C TYR A 122 -5.27 -11.73 6.80
N GLY A 123 -4.14 -12.32 7.23
CA GLY A 123 -2.85 -11.66 7.08
C GLY A 123 -1.70 -12.61 6.98
N VAL A 124 -0.58 -12.07 6.50
CA VAL A 124 0.73 -12.68 6.51
C VAL A 124 1.76 -11.66 6.97
N ALA A 125 2.85 -12.10 7.55
CA ALA A 125 3.94 -11.24 7.96
C ALA A 125 5.27 -11.82 7.50
N THR A 126 6.26 -10.96 7.32
CA THR A 126 7.64 -11.36 6.98
C THR A 126 8.51 -11.62 8.20
N ASP A 127 7.98 -11.36 9.38
CA ASP A 127 8.67 -11.47 10.66
C ASP A 127 7.78 -12.19 11.68
N PRO A 128 8.32 -13.16 12.47
CA PRO A 128 7.54 -13.91 13.43
C PRO A 128 6.90 -13.06 14.54
N ASP A 129 7.56 -11.99 14.98
CA ASP A 129 7.04 -11.13 16.03
C ASP A 129 5.85 -10.30 15.51
N LEU A 130 5.92 -9.84 14.27
CA LEU A 130 4.79 -9.20 13.59
C LEU A 130 3.62 -10.18 13.39
N ALA A 131 3.89 -11.43 13.05
CA ALA A 131 2.86 -12.45 12.92
C ALA A 131 2.10 -12.64 14.24
N LEU A 132 2.81 -12.79 15.36
CA LEU A 132 2.22 -12.89 16.69
C LEU A 132 1.41 -11.64 17.06
N ALA A 133 1.90 -10.45 16.70
CA ALA A 133 1.21 -9.20 16.96
C ALA A 133 -0.10 -9.09 16.14
N LEU A 134 -0.10 -9.54 14.89
CA LEU A 134 -1.31 -9.58 14.05
C LEU A 134 -2.36 -10.53 14.66
N GLU A 135 -1.97 -11.73 15.07
CA GLU A 135 -2.87 -12.67 15.74
C GLU A 135 -3.45 -12.07 17.03
N GLY A 136 -2.63 -11.43 17.85
CA GLY A 136 -3.06 -10.73 19.06
C GLY A 136 -4.06 -9.60 18.79
N GLY A 137 -4.01 -9.00 17.60
CA GLY A 137 -4.95 -7.99 17.11
C GLY A 137 -6.22 -8.55 16.44
N GLY A 138 -6.38 -9.87 16.39
CA GLY A 138 -7.56 -10.53 15.80
C GLY A 138 -7.43 -10.84 14.30
N VAL A 139 -6.24 -10.76 13.74
CA VAL A 139 -5.99 -11.17 12.35
C VAL A 139 -5.75 -12.68 12.30
N THR A 140 -6.39 -13.38 11.38
CA THR A 140 -6.15 -14.80 11.12
C THR A 140 -4.98 -14.95 10.15
N LEU A 141 -3.91 -15.61 10.60
CA LEU A 141 -2.77 -15.86 9.71
C LEU A 141 -3.11 -16.91 8.66
N LEU A 142 -2.70 -16.66 7.43
CA LEU A 142 -2.78 -17.65 6.36
C LEU A 142 -1.76 -18.77 6.62
N PRO A 143 -2.12 -20.04 6.34
CA PRO A 143 -1.23 -21.20 6.51
C PRO A 143 -0.03 -21.19 5.54
#